data_d4299c7991264162b67fac14f4dedc91
#
_entry.id   d4299c7991264162b67fac14f4dedc91
#
_cell.length_a   1.000
_cell.length_b   1.000
_cell.length_c   1.000
_cell.angle_alpha   90.00
_cell.angle_beta   90.00
_cell.angle_gamma   90.00
#
_symmetry.space_group_name_H-M   'P 1'
#
loop_
_entity.id
_entity.type
_entity.pdbx_description
1 polymer ?
#
loop_
_entity_poly.entity_id
_entity_poly.type
_entity_poly.pdbx_seq_one_letter_code
_entity_poly.pdbx_strand_id
1 'polypeptide(L)'
;MRRTLVPVLAVVLAAGLAGCGSDDAGRAAAAPGPISPGPISPGPDAPVELARGLDVPWGLAFLPGGDALVAERDTGRVLRLAADGGTPAEVRTIDGVSAAGEGGLLGLAVSPGFANDNLVYAYLTAENDNRIVRFRLGGGAQEVVFDGIEKAGNHNGGRIAFGPDGMLYAGTGDAGDTATSQDPASPNGKILRLTPDGDPAPGNPSANSPVLSLGHRNVQGLAWDTEGRLFAAEFGQNELDEVNLIRPGANYGWPEVEGEGDTQGGRFTNPLVTWSTREASPSGMAITGGTVYVAALRGERLWTIPLQGDRLGTPVAEFIGVYGRLRTVEVAPDGAVWVTTSNTDGRGDVRDGDDRILRLPAR
;
A
#
# COMPACT_ATOMS: atom_id res chain seq x y z
N MET A 1 -1.55 57.74 -21.41
CA MET A 1 -0.35 57.72 -22.26
C MET A 1 -0.36 56.45 -23.10
N ARG A 2 -0.58 56.64 -24.38
CA ARG A 2 -0.64 55.58 -25.40
C ARG A 2 0.79 55.19 -25.77
N ARG A 3 1.13 53.90 -25.84
CA ARG A 3 2.30 53.40 -26.56
C ARG A 3 1.93 52.29 -27.52
N THR A 4 2.29 52.54 -28.74
CA THR A 4 2.07 51.93 -30.03
C THR A 4 2.81 50.58 -30.20
N LEU A 5 2.11 49.65 -30.84
CA LEU A 5 2.66 48.42 -31.42
C LEU A 5 3.37 48.71 -32.74
N VAL A 6 4.49 48.07 -33.00
CA VAL A 6 5.17 48.00 -34.30
C VAL A 6 5.28 46.51 -34.70
N PRO A 7 4.83 46.14 -35.91
CA PRO A 7 5.02 44.80 -36.45
C PRO A 7 6.33 44.71 -37.25
N VAL A 8 7.11 43.64 -37.04
CA VAL A 8 8.26 43.30 -37.87
C VAL A 8 7.83 42.32 -38.96
N LEU A 9 8.05 42.73 -40.19
CA LEU A 9 7.78 42.00 -41.42
C LEU A 9 9.05 41.16 -41.77
N ALA A 10 8.96 39.85 -41.89
CA ALA A 10 10.03 39.00 -42.38
C ALA A 10 9.78 38.68 -43.89
N VAL A 11 10.76 39.05 -44.71
CA VAL A 11 10.78 38.78 -46.14
C VAL A 11 11.45 37.45 -46.40
N VAL A 12 10.78 36.56 -47.11
CA VAL A 12 11.35 35.28 -47.59
C VAL A 12 11.78 35.49 -49.05
N LEU A 13 13.08 35.31 -49.30
CA LEU A 13 13.65 35.27 -50.67
C LEU A 13 13.65 33.80 -51.14
N ALA A 14 12.97 33.51 -52.23
CA ALA A 14 13.05 32.26 -52.95
C ALA A 14 14.08 32.43 -54.09
N ALA A 15 15.11 31.56 -54.12
CA ALA A 15 16.00 31.42 -55.27
C ALA A 15 15.80 30.04 -55.87
N GLY A 16 15.29 30.00 -57.10
CA GLY A 16 15.18 28.78 -57.86
C GLY A 16 16.47 28.50 -58.61
N LEU A 17 16.80 27.23 -58.67
CA LEU A 17 17.77 26.65 -59.64
C LEU A 17 17.18 25.39 -60.26
N ALA A 18 16.98 25.45 -61.58
CA ALA A 18 16.60 24.30 -62.38
C ALA A 18 17.85 23.46 -62.72
N GLY A 19 17.76 22.14 -62.60
CA GLY A 19 18.74 21.21 -63.09
C GLY A 19 18.06 19.92 -63.53
N CYS A 20 18.06 19.67 -64.85
CA CYS A 20 17.61 18.43 -65.48
C CYS A 20 18.59 17.28 -65.22
N GLY A 21 18.08 16.07 -65.06
CA GLY A 21 18.90 14.87 -65.29
C GLY A 21 18.36 13.58 -64.68
N SER A 22 17.81 12.75 -65.59
CA SER A 22 17.77 11.29 -65.64
C SER A 22 17.07 10.45 -64.60
N ASP A 23 16.10 9.73 -65.12
CA ASP A 23 15.37 8.60 -64.55
C ASP A 23 16.28 7.50 -63.96
N ASP A 24 16.08 7.18 -62.71
CA ASP A 24 16.35 5.83 -62.23
C ASP A 24 15.32 5.44 -61.17
N ALA A 25 14.48 4.47 -61.53
CA ALA A 25 13.37 4.00 -60.71
C ALA A 25 13.90 3.08 -59.59
N GLY A 26 14.46 3.70 -58.54
CA GLY A 26 14.79 3.03 -57.28
C GLY A 26 13.54 2.83 -56.43
N ARG A 27 13.04 1.61 -56.38
CA ARG A 27 11.96 1.12 -55.53
C ARG A 27 12.31 1.42 -54.07
N ALA A 28 11.76 2.47 -53.50
CA ALA A 28 11.89 2.79 -52.08
C ALA A 28 11.29 1.62 -51.26
N ALA A 29 12.12 0.95 -50.48
CA ALA A 29 11.68 -0.02 -49.50
C ALA A 29 10.82 0.74 -48.45
N ALA A 30 9.60 0.27 -48.25
CA ALA A 30 8.72 0.79 -47.19
C ALA A 30 9.41 0.63 -45.83
N ALA A 31 9.45 1.68 -45.04
CA ALA A 31 9.91 1.63 -43.66
C ALA A 31 9.09 0.58 -42.90
N PRO A 32 9.71 -0.27 -42.07
CA PRO A 32 8.96 -1.22 -41.25
C PRO A 32 8.03 -0.43 -40.32
N GLY A 33 6.75 -0.77 -40.36
CA GLY A 33 5.76 -0.22 -39.47
C GLY A 33 6.12 -0.54 -37.99
N PRO A 34 5.54 0.20 -37.02
CA PRO A 34 5.80 -0.06 -35.61
C PRO A 34 5.43 -1.52 -35.29
N ILE A 35 6.41 -2.26 -34.81
CA ILE A 35 6.19 -3.63 -34.31
C ILE A 35 5.42 -3.47 -33.01
N SER A 36 4.11 -3.76 -33.02
CA SER A 36 3.38 -3.99 -31.78
C SER A 36 4.02 -5.18 -31.08
N PRO A 37 4.48 -5.04 -29.83
CA PRO A 37 4.95 -6.20 -29.09
C PRO A 37 3.78 -7.18 -28.99
N GLY A 38 3.96 -8.37 -29.55
CA GLY A 38 3.01 -9.46 -29.40
C GLY A 38 2.91 -9.85 -27.92
N PRO A 39 1.84 -10.57 -27.51
CA PRO A 39 1.69 -11.01 -26.12
C PRO A 39 2.94 -11.80 -25.72
N ILE A 40 3.67 -11.26 -24.75
CA ILE A 40 4.80 -11.96 -24.13
C ILE A 40 4.18 -13.11 -23.34
N SER A 41 4.40 -14.35 -23.77
CA SER A 41 4.05 -15.50 -22.93
C SER A 41 4.82 -15.37 -21.62
N PRO A 42 4.16 -15.39 -20.46
CA PRO A 42 4.84 -15.29 -19.19
C PRO A 42 5.85 -16.43 -19.06
N GLY A 43 7.10 -16.11 -18.73
CA GLY A 43 8.11 -17.10 -18.40
C GLY A 43 7.74 -17.89 -17.14
N PRO A 44 8.45 -18.98 -16.81
CA PRO A 44 8.17 -19.81 -15.63
C PRO A 44 8.24 -19.04 -14.31
N ASP A 45 8.89 -17.88 -14.29
CA ASP A 45 9.03 -17.00 -13.11
C ASP A 45 8.04 -15.82 -13.10
N ALA A 46 7.04 -15.82 -13.99
CA ALA A 46 6.03 -14.75 -14.01
C ALA A 46 4.98 -14.97 -12.90
N PRO A 47 4.48 -13.89 -12.28
CA PRO A 47 3.36 -13.97 -11.36
C PRO A 47 2.13 -14.63 -11.99
N VAL A 48 1.44 -15.47 -11.22
CA VAL A 48 0.17 -16.08 -11.61
C VAL A 48 -0.96 -15.17 -11.19
N GLU A 49 -1.85 -14.82 -12.12
CA GLU A 49 -3.08 -14.10 -11.81
C GLU A 49 -4.09 -15.06 -11.15
N LEU A 50 -4.47 -14.76 -9.90
CA LEU A 50 -5.42 -15.57 -9.14
C LEU A 50 -6.87 -15.04 -9.24
N ALA A 51 -7.05 -13.74 -9.36
CA ALA A 51 -8.35 -13.09 -9.52
C ALA A 51 -8.20 -11.77 -10.29
N ARG A 52 -9.30 -11.33 -10.91
CA ARG A 52 -9.42 -10.07 -11.65
C ARG A 52 -10.78 -9.42 -11.46
N GLY A 53 -10.90 -8.15 -11.85
CA GLY A 53 -12.17 -7.41 -11.81
C GLY A 53 -12.63 -7.08 -10.41
N LEU A 54 -11.68 -6.84 -9.49
CA LEU A 54 -11.94 -6.40 -8.12
C LEU A 54 -12.11 -4.87 -8.07
N ASP A 55 -12.87 -4.39 -7.10
CA ASP A 55 -13.12 -2.97 -6.89
C ASP A 55 -12.24 -2.43 -5.76
N VAL A 56 -11.11 -1.80 -6.12
CA VAL A 56 -10.12 -1.25 -5.19
C VAL A 56 -9.79 -2.22 -4.03
N PRO A 57 -9.22 -3.42 -4.30
CA PRO A 57 -8.89 -4.37 -3.26
C PRO A 57 -7.82 -3.79 -2.33
N TRP A 58 -8.18 -3.59 -1.04
CA TRP A 58 -7.30 -2.94 -0.08
C TRP A 58 -6.73 -3.92 0.95
N GLY A 59 -7.56 -4.59 1.72
CA GLY A 59 -7.16 -5.57 2.72
C GLY A 59 -7.09 -6.97 2.13
N LEU A 60 -6.07 -7.73 2.49
CA LEU A 60 -5.91 -9.14 2.18
C LEU A 60 -5.51 -9.87 3.45
N ALA A 61 -6.20 -10.95 3.81
CA ALA A 61 -5.85 -11.76 4.96
C ALA A 61 -6.16 -13.24 4.68
N PHE A 62 -5.28 -14.15 5.10
CA PHE A 62 -5.46 -15.57 4.85
C PHE A 62 -6.22 -16.27 5.96
N LEU A 63 -7.14 -17.15 5.58
CA LEU A 63 -7.76 -18.13 6.45
C LEU A 63 -6.80 -19.32 6.69
N PRO A 64 -6.91 -20.03 7.82
CA PRO A 64 -6.04 -21.18 8.09
C PRO A 64 -6.06 -22.28 7.01
N GLY A 65 -7.13 -22.35 6.22
CA GLY A 65 -7.28 -23.29 5.10
C GLY A 65 -6.61 -22.87 3.80
N GLY A 66 -5.99 -21.67 3.75
CA GLY A 66 -5.29 -21.13 2.58
C GLY A 66 -6.14 -20.21 1.70
N ASP A 67 -7.44 -20.17 1.84
CA ASP A 67 -8.28 -19.18 1.17
C ASP A 67 -7.97 -17.78 1.69
N ALA A 68 -8.15 -16.77 0.86
CA ALA A 68 -7.95 -15.37 1.22
C ALA A 68 -9.28 -14.63 1.39
N LEU A 69 -9.32 -13.71 2.36
CA LEU A 69 -10.33 -12.66 2.45
C LEU A 69 -9.77 -11.38 1.84
N VAL A 70 -10.59 -10.70 1.06
CA VAL A 70 -10.24 -9.48 0.34
C VAL A 70 -11.25 -8.40 0.69
N ALA A 71 -10.78 -7.25 1.18
CA ALA A 71 -11.62 -6.08 1.40
C ALA A 71 -11.64 -5.23 0.13
N GLU A 72 -12.82 -4.89 -0.34
CA GLU A 72 -13.02 -3.87 -1.37
C GLU A 72 -13.33 -2.53 -0.71
N ARG A 73 -12.44 -1.56 -0.92
CA ARG A 73 -12.44 -0.28 -0.21
C ARG A 73 -13.75 0.48 -0.37
N ASP A 74 -14.21 0.62 -1.61
CA ASP A 74 -15.30 1.55 -1.94
C ASP A 74 -16.69 0.91 -1.75
N THR A 75 -16.79 -0.39 -1.91
CA THR A 75 -18.05 -1.14 -1.77
C THR A 75 -18.32 -1.62 -0.35
N GLY A 76 -17.30 -1.68 0.51
CA GLY A 76 -17.40 -2.24 1.86
C GLY A 76 -17.56 -3.76 1.88
N ARG A 77 -17.40 -4.45 0.75
CA ARG A 77 -17.52 -5.90 0.65
C ARG A 77 -16.27 -6.61 1.11
N VAL A 78 -16.45 -7.72 1.78
CA VAL A 78 -15.42 -8.73 2.03
C VAL A 78 -15.69 -9.90 1.11
N LEU A 79 -14.73 -10.21 0.26
CA LEU A 79 -14.78 -11.34 -0.67
C LEU A 79 -13.91 -12.48 -0.15
N ARG A 80 -14.25 -13.72 -0.47
CA ARG A 80 -13.42 -14.91 -0.27
C ARG A 80 -12.92 -15.41 -1.62
N LEU A 81 -11.62 -15.57 -1.72
CA LEU A 81 -10.92 -16.14 -2.87
C LEU A 81 -10.32 -17.49 -2.46
N ALA A 82 -10.56 -18.52 -3.24
CA ALA A 82 -9.94 -19.83 -3.02
C ALA A 82 -8.41 -19.77 -3.18
N ALA A 83 -7.70 -20.67 -2.49
CA ALA A 83 -6.22 -20.70 -2.49
C ALA A 83 -5.62 -20.91 -3.89
N ASP A 84 -6.35 -21.57 -4.78
CA ASP A 84 -5.96 -21.83 -6.18
C ASP A 84 -6.48 -20.76 -7.16
N GLY A 85 -7.13 -19.71 -6.65
CA GLY A 85 -7.67 -18.60 -7.44
C GLY A 85 -9.08 -18.87 -7.97
N GLY A 86 -9.53 -18.00 -8.87
CA GLY A 86 -10.86 -18.08 -9.50
C GLY A 86 -11.70 -16.82 -9.24
N THR A 87 -13.02 -16.96 -9.36
CA THR A 87 -13.95 -15.85 -9.10
C THR A 87 -14.19 -15.70 -7.61
N PRO A 88 -13.83 -14.54 -7.01
CA PRO A 88 -14.09 -14.29 -5.59
C PRO A 88 -15.59 -14.26 -5.30
N ALA A 89 -15.99 -14.79 -4.15
CA ALA A 89 -17.38 -14.78 -3.69
C ALA A 89 -17.54 -13.79 -2.51
N GLU A 90 -18.57 -12.95 -2.56
CA GLU A 90 -18.91 -12.10 -1.42
C GLU A 90 -19.32 -12.97 -0.22
N VAL A 91 -18.71 -12.69 0.94
CA VAL A 91 -19.02 -13.38 2.20
C VAL A 91 -19.61 -12.43 3.22
N ARG A 92 -19.43 -11.13 3.05
CA ARG A 92 -19.99 -10.09 3.92
C ARG A 92 -19.89 -8.72 3.29
N THR A 93 -20.85 -7.84 3.59
CA THR A 93 -20.70 -6.38 3.50
C THR A 93 -20.56 -5.82 4.92
N ILE A 94 -19.59 -4.94 5.13
CA ILE A 94 -19.32 -4.33 6.45
C ILE A 94 -20.20 -3.11 6.65
N ASP A 95 -20.94 -3.11 7.76
CA ASP A 95 -21.88 -2.04 8.09
C ASP A 95 -21.11 -0.74 8.45
N GLY A 96 -21.67 0.40 8.04
CA GLY A 96 -21.18 1.72 8.42
C GLY A 96 -19.94 2.20 7.65
N VAL A 97 -19.51 1.52 6.61
CA VAL A 97 -18.44 2.02 5.72
C VAL A 97 -18.91 3.29 5.01
N SER A 98 -18.12 4.35 5.13
CA SER A 98 -18.32 5.65 4.46
C SER A 98 -17.11 5.94 3.59
N ALA A 99 -17.07 5.33 2.41
CA ALA A 99 -15.95 5.44 1.48
C ALA A 99 -15.88 6.85 0.89
N ALA A 100 -14.74 7.49 1.07
CA ALA A 100 -14.42 8.80 0.48
C ALA A 100 -12.91 9.05 0.45
N GLY A 101 -12.39 9.52 -0.66
CA GLY A 101 -10.96 9.78 -0.83
C GLY A 101 -10.11 8.51 -0.67
N GLU A 102 -9.28 8.46 0.37
CA GLU A 102 -8.48 7.27 0.71
C GLU A 102 -9.19 6.35 1.72
N GLY A 103 -10.30 6.80 2.32
CA GLY A 103 -11.07 6.05 3.30
C GLY A 103 -12.06 5.07 2.67
N GLY A 104 -12.49 4.11 3.46
CA GLY A 104 -13.42 3.06 3.08
C GLY A 104 -13.20 1.80 3.92
N LEU A 105 -13.45 0.62 3.38
CA LEU A 105 -13.05 -0.64 4.00
C LEU A 105 -11.57 -0.90 3.68
N LEU A 106 -10.71 -0.88 4.71
CA LEU A 106 -9.26 -0.89 4.53
C LEU A 106 -8.67 -2.26 4.93
N GLY A 107 -7.96 -2.34 6.05
CA GLY A 107 -7.26 -3.54 6.49
C GLY A 107 -8.18 -4.65 6.98
N LEU A 108 -7.74 -5.89 6.78
CA LEU A 108 -8.33 -7.09 7.37
C LEU A 108 -7.28 -7.83 8.20
N ALA A 109 -7.72 -8.46 9.28
CA ALA A 109 -6.91 -9.41 10.03
C ALA A 109 -7.77 -10.58 10.51
N VAL A 110 -7.26 -11.79 10.36
CA VAL A 110 -7.92 -13.01 10.84
C VAL A 110 -7.47 -13.28 12.27
N SER A 111 -8.41 -13.60 13.17
CA SER A 111 -8.08 -13.94 14.55
C SER A 111 -7.06 -15.07 14.63
N PRO A 112 -6.05 -14.99 15.52
CA PRO A 112 -5.17 -16.12 15.80
C PRO A 112 -5.93 -17.36 16.30
N GLY A 113 -7.11 -17.14 16.90
CA GLY A 113 -8.03 -18.18 17.37
C GLY A 113 -9.10 -18.58 16.37
N PHE A 114 -8.99 -18.20 15.09
CA PHE A 114 -10.04 -18.33 14.08
C PHE A 114 -10.69 -19.72 13.99
N ALA A 115 -9.92 -20.77 14.16
CA ALA A 115 -10.44 -22.15 14.17
C ALA A 115 -11.53 -22.38 15.24
N ASN A 116 -11.55 -21.59 16.31
CA ASN A 116 -12.48 -21.67 17.42
C ASN A 116 -13.54 -20.57 17.42
N ASP A 117 -13.13 -19.33 17.03
CA ASP A 117 -13.97 -18.14 17.18
C ASP A 117 -14.57 -17.64 15.88
N ASN A 118 -13.98 -18.01 14.72
CA ASN A 118 -14.34 -17.54 13.38
C ASN A 118 -14.30 -16.01 13.25
N LEU A 119 -13.50 -15.30 14.08
CA LEU A 119 -13.44 -13.85 14.09
C LEU A 119 -12.50 -13.30 13.01
N VAL A 120 -12.99 -12.27 12.35
CA VAL A 120 -12.26 -11.42 11.41
C VAL A 120 -12.37 -9.99 11.88
N TYR A 121 -11.28 -9.25 11.82
CA TYR A 121 -11.18 -7.84 12.17
C TYR A 121 -11.07 -7.02 10.89
N ALA A 122 -11.70 -5.86 10.87
CA ALA A 122 -11.65 -4.93 9.77
C ALA A 122 -11.41 -3.51 10.28
N TYR A 123 -10.51 -2.79 9.63
CA TYR A 123 -10.36 -1.36 9.79
C TYR A 123 -11.18 -0.67 8.72
N LEU A 124 -12.02 0.28 9.11
CA LEU A 124 -12.86 1.02 8.17
C LEU A 124 -12.92 2.50 8.51
N THR A 125 -13.20 3.30 7.50
CA THR A 125 -13.64 4.69 7.64
C THR A 125 -15.15 4.70 7.75
N ALA A 126 -15.66 5.17 8.89
CA ALA A 126 -17.07 5.38 9.15
C ALA A 126 -17.48 6.85 8.88
N GLU A 127 -18.71 7.23 9.22
CA GLU A 127 -19.20 8.60 9.00
C GLU A 127 -18.38 9.65 9.76
N ASN A 128 -17.98 9.34 10.99
CA ASN A 128 -17.36 10.32 11.90
C ASN A 128 -15.90 10.05 12.23
N ASP A 129 -15.41 8.80 12.07
CA ASP A 129 -14.07 8.38 12.45
C ASP A 129 -13.58 7.22 11.59
N ASN A 130 -12.32 6.85 11.77
CA ASN A 130 -11.81 5.52 11.42
C ASN A 130 -11.94 4.64 12.66
N ARG A 131 -12.26 3.35 12.47
CA ARG A 131 -12.45 2.39 13.54
C ARG A 131 -12.09 0.98 13.17
N ILE A 132 -11.89 0.15 14.18
CA ILE A 132 -11.71 -1.28 14.03
C ILE A 132 -12.98 -1.98 14.51
N VAL A 133 -13.49 -2.88 13.69
CA VAL A 133 -14.61 -3.74 14.03
C VAL A 133 -14.20 -5.19 13.93
N ARG A 134 -14.96 -6.09 14.60
CA ARG A 134 -14.83 -7.53 14.41
C ARG A 134 -16.18 -8.16 14.08
N PHE A 135 -16.13 -9.24 13.36
CA PHE A 135 -17.31 -10.01 12.98
C PHE A 135 -16.97 -11.49 12.83
N ARG A 136 -17.97 -12.35 12.93
CA ARG A 136 -17.80 -13.78 12.63
C ARG A 136 -17.99 -14.02 11.14
N LEU A 137 -17.05 -14.73 10.54
CA LEU A 137 -17.21 -15.23 9.18
C LEU A 137 -18.32 -16.30 9.18
N GLY A 138 -19.36 -16.08 8.40
CA GLY A 138 -20.55 -16.96 8.38
C GLY A 138 -21.78 -16.38 9.06
N GLY A 139 -21.70 -15.16 9.61
CA GLY A 139 -22.87 -14.42 10.12
C GLY A 139 -22.72 -13.94 11.56
N GLY A 140 -23.72 -13.18 12.02
CA GLY A 140 -23.74 -12.56 13.33
C GLY A 140 -23.52 -11.04 13.28
N ALA A 141 -23.66 -10.39 14.44
CA ALA A 141 -23.47 -8.95 14.59
C ALA A 141 -22.02 -8.54 14.37
N GLN A 142 -21.83 -7.31 13.92
CA GLN A 142 -20.56 -6.63 13.89
C GLN A 142 -20.38 -5.90 15.24
N GLU A 143 -19.18 -5.96 15.80
CA GLU A 143 -18.85 -5.34 17.07
C GLU A 143 -17.73 -4.32 16.86
N VAL A 144 -17.83 -3.13 17.45
CA VAL A 144 -16.75 -2.15 17.49
C VAL A 144 -15.71 -2.61 18.50
N VAL A 145 -14.46 -2.69 18.09
CA VAL A 145 -13.30 -3.06 18.91
C VAL A 145 -12.56 -1.82 19.38
N PHE A 146 -12.34 -0.88 18.46
CA PHE A 146 -11.68 0.39 18.76
C PHE A 146 -12.23 1.48 17.83
N ASP A 147 -12.46 2.67 18.32
CA ASP A 147 -12.99 3.81 17.56
C ASP A 147 -12.33 5.13 17.94
N GLY A 148 -12.81 6.25 17.39
CA GLY A 148 -12.31 7.59 17.70
C GLY A 148 -10.96 7.93 17.05
N ILE A 149 -10.52 7.19 16.01
CA ILE A 149 -9.38 7.60 15.19
C ILE A 149 -9.89 8.64 14.20
N GLU A 150 -9.41 9.87 14.25
CA GLU A 150 -9.85 10.93 13.33
C GLU A 150 -9.61 10.51 11.87
N LYS A 151 -10.55 10.90 11.00
CA LYS A 151 -10.53 10.63 9.57
C LYS A 151 -10.41 11.88 8.73
N ALA A 152 -9.90 11.73 7.52
CA ALA A 152 -9.93 12.79 6.50
C ALA A 152 -10.09 12.18 5.10
N GLY A 153 -10.03 13.04 4.08
CA GLY A 153 -9.99 12.59 2.69
C GLY A 153 -8.70 11.84 2.33
N ASN A 154 -7.67 11.93 3.17
CA ASN A 154 -6.37 11.26 3.04
C ASN A 154 -5.80 10.90 4.42
N HIS A 155 -4.70 10.14 4.43
CA HIS A 155 -3.95 9.73 5.62
C HIS A 155 -4.82 9.04 6.69
N ASN A 156 -5.63 8.09 6.27
CA ASN A 156 -6.46 7.30 7.19
C ASN A 156 -5.72 6.09 7.79
N GLY A 157 -4.49 5.80 7.37
CA GLY A 157 -3.77 4.61 7.77
C GLY A 157 -4.47 3.34 7.26
N GLY A 158 -4.82 2.45 8.19
CA GLY A 158 -5.75 1.36 7.92
C GLY A 158 -5.16 -0.05 7.94
N ARG A 159 -3.84 -0.20 7.99
CA ARG A 159 -3.24 -1.55 8.09
C ARG A 159 -3.44 -2.09 9.49
N ILE A 160 -4.04 -3.27 9.60
CA ILE A 160 -4.14 -4.03 10.83
C ILE A 160 -3.56 -5.43 10.65
N ALA A 161 -2.95 -5.96 11.69
CA ALA A 161 -2.46 -7.34 11.72
C ALA A 161 -2.31 -7.82 13.16
N PHE A 162 -2.44 -9.14 13.38
CA PHE A 162 -2.05 -9.73 14.66
C PHE A 162 -0.55 -9.99 14.67
N GLY A 163 0.11 -9.51 15.72
CA GLY A 163 1.52 -9.81 15.97
C GLY A 163 1.75 -11.23 16.51
N PRO A 164 3.00 -11.68 16.54
CA PRO A 164 3.36 -13.01 17.09
C PRO A 164 3.02 -13.15 18.58
N ASP A 165 2.78 -12.04 19.27
CA ASP A 165 2.33 -11.99 20.67
C ASP A 165 0.80 -12.11 20.84
N GLY A 166 0.06 -12.26 19.72
CA GLY A 166 -1.39 -12.37 19.71
C GLY A 166 -2.13 -11.05 19.93
N MET A 167 -1.42 -9.92 19.96
CA MET A 167 -2.04 -8.59 20.05
C MET A 167 -2.38 -8.05 18.66
N LEU A 168 -3.39 -7.20 18.59
CA LEU A 168 -3.81 -6.52 17.37
C LEU A 168 -3.02 -5.21 17.21
N TYR A 169 -2.34 -5.07 16.09
CA TYR A 169 -1.63 -3.83 15.74
C TYR A 169 -2.37 -3.08 14.66
N ALA A 170 -2.36 -1.75 14.76
CA ALA A 170 -2.98 -0.89 13.76
C ALA A 170 -2.07 0.29 13.42
N GLY A 171 -1.79 0.46 12.12
CA GLY A 171 -1.16 1.67 11.60
C GLY A 171 -2.22 2.73 11.32
N THR A 172 -2.06 3.92 11.88
CA THR A 172 -2.96 5.05 11.66
C THR A 172 -2.29 6.16 10.88
N GLY A 173 -3.08 7.08 10.34
CA GLY A 173 -2.59 8.29 9.71
C GLY A 173 -2.87 9.52 10.57
N ASP A 174 -2.23 10.65 10.22
CA ASP A 174 -2.43 11.94 10.88
C ASP A 174 -3.74 12.63 10.48
N ALA A 175 -4.50 12.05 9.56
CA ALA A 175 -5.74 12.63 9.01
C ALA A 175 -5.56 14.08 8.48
N GLY A 176 -4.33 14.46 8.11
CA GLY A 176 -3.98 15.81 7.66
C GLY A 176 -3.76 16.82 8.77
N ASP A 177 -3.95 16.46 10.03
CA ASP A 177 -3.52 17.22 11.20
C ASP A 177 -2.20 16.68 11.74
N THR A 178 -1.10 17.25 11.27
CA THR A 178 0.25 16.77 11.57
C THR A 178 0.61 16.87 13.05
N ALA A 179 -0.08 17.75 13.83
CA ALA A 179 0.17 17.92 15.26
C ALA A 179 -0.21 16.65 16.04
N THR A 180 -1.21 15.91 15.57
CA THR A 180 -1.67 14.68 16.21
C THR A 180 -0.59 13.61 16.29
N SER A 181 0.34 13.57 15.31
CA SER A 181 1.42 12.58 15.27
C SER A 181 2.37 12.68 16.47
N GLN A 182 2.58 13.89 17.01
CA GLN A 182 3.43 14.12 18.18
C GLN A 182 2.64 14.14 19.51
N ASP A 183 1.31 14.19 19.47
CA ASP A 183 0.48 14.11 20.67
C ASP A 183 0.34 12.65 21.14
N PRO A 184 0.88 12.28 22.33
CA PRO A 184 0.80 10.92 22.84
C PRO A 184 -0.63 10.49 23.27
N ALA A 185 -1.57 11.44 23.39
CA ALA A 185 -2.97 11.17 23.71
C ALA A 185 -3.83 10.86 22.47
N SER A 186 -3.39 11.32 21.29
CA SER A 186 -4.07 11.06 20.02
C SER A 186 -3.77 9.67 19.47
N PRO A 187 -4.76 8.92 18.96
CA PRO A 187 -4.54 7.68 18.25
C PRO A 187 -4.05 7.89 16.78
N ASN A 188 -4.02 9.14 16.30
CA ASN A 188 -3.64 9.49 14.93
C ASN A 188 -2.12 9.64 14.76
N GLY A 189 -1.61 9.20 13.60
CA GLY A 189 -0.17 9.22 13.32
C GLY A 189 0.64 8.31 14.25
N LYS A 190 0.14 7.10 14.47
CA LYS A 190 0.65 6.11 15.43
C LYS A 190 0.72 4.70 14.84
N ILE A 191 1.49 3.86 15.51
CA ILE A 191 1.21 2.43 15.53
C ILE A 191 0.57 2.13 16.88
N LEU A 192 -0.65 1.62 16.84
CA LEU A 192 -1.40 1.18 18.02
C LEU A 192 -1.16 -0.31 18.26
N ARG A 193 -1.17 -0.72 19.55
CA ARG A 193 -1.12 -2.13 19.95
C ARG A 193 -2.18 -2.38 21.01
N LEU A 194 -3.14 -3.23 20.66
CA LEU A 194 -4.39 -3.48 21.36
C LEU A 194 -4.51 -4.96 21.71
N THR A 195 -5.27 -5.28 22.74
CA THR A 195 -5.78 -6.64 22.92
C THR A 195 -6.77 -6.97 21.79
N PRO A 196 -7.13 -8.24 21.56
CA PRO A 196 -8.21 -8.61 20.63
C PRO A 196 -9.56 -7.97 20.98
N ASP A 197 -9.76 -7.52 22.22
CA ASP A 197 -10.99 -6.85 22.68
C ASP A 197 -10.92 -5.31 22.58
N GLY A 198 -9.79 -4.74 22.15
CA GLY A 198 -9.62 -3.32 21.89
C GLY A 198 -9.02 -2.52 23.05
N ASP A 199 -8.73 -3.16 24.17
CA ASP A 199 -8.04 -2.49 25.28
C ASP A 199 -6.56 -2.25 24.96
N PRO A 200 -5.89 -1.26 25.58
CA PRO A 200 -4.45 -1.13 25.50
C PRO A 200 -3.74 -2.43 25.87
N ALA A 201 -2.85 -2.90 24.97
CA ALA A 201 -2.18 -4.18 25.20
C ALA A 201 -1.20 -4.12 26.39
N PRO A 202 -1.12 -5.17 27.22
CA PRO A 202 -0.13 -5.26 28.31
C PRO A 202 1.30 -5.11 27.76
N GLY A 203 2.11 -4.29 28.43
CA GLY A 203 3.50 -4.04 28.02
C GLY A 203 3.66 -2.91 26.98
N ASN A 204 2.60 -2.17 26.66
CA ASN A 204 2.73 -0.90 25.95
C ASN A 204 3.59 0.10 26.74
N PRO A 205 4.23 1.07 26.08
CA PRO A 205 5.06 2.09 26.76
C PRO A 205 4.33 2.83 27.86
N SER A 206 3.02 3.03 27.70
CA SER A 206 2.11 3.53 28.75
C SER A 206 0.99 2.52 28.94
N ALA A 207 0.79 2.07 30.19
CA ALA A 207 -0.15 0.98 30.51
C ALA A 207 -1.62 1.26 30.13
N ASN A 208 -2.01 2.55 30.05
CA ASN A 208 -3.37 2.96 29.75
C ASN A 208 -3.50 3.58 28.34
N SER A 209 -2.49 3.41 27.50
CA SER A 209 -2.49 3.95 26.13
C SER A 209 -2.34 2.83 25.12
N PRO A 210 -3.11 2.84 24.02
CA PRO A 210 -2.93 1.91 22.91
C PRO A 210 -1.67 2.22 22.08
N VAL A 211 -1.02 3.37 22.28
CA VAL A 211 0.11 3.85 21.48
C VAL A 211 1.35 3.01 21.74
N LEU A 212 1.83 2.33 20.70
CA LEU A 212 3.12 1.62 20.70
C LEU A 212 4.26 2.55 20.28
N SER A 213 4.08 3.31 19.20
CA SER A 213 5.02 4.28 18.66
C SER A 213 4.29 5.50 18.12
N LEU A 214 5.00 6.63 17.98
CA LEU A 214 4.43 7.91 17.56
C LEU A 214 5.32 8.60 16.51
N GLY A 215 4.84 9.72 15.99
CA GLY A 215 5.58 10.49 14.99
C GLY A 215 5.51 9.87 13.59
N HIS A 216 4.39 9.21 13.28
CA HIS A 216 4.08 8.65 11.97
C HIS A 216 3.15 9.57 11.19
N ARG A 217 3.23 9.52 9.85
CA ARG A 217 2.36 10.29 8.97
C ARG A 217 1.18 9.45 8.46
N ASN A 218 1.45 8.31 7.83
CA ASN A 218 0.40 7.46 7.23
C ASN A 218 0.91 6.03 7.06
N VAL A 219 0.80 5.23 8.09
CA VAL A 219 1.29 3.84 8.12
C VAL A 219 0.32 2.94 7.38
N GLN A 220 0.78 2.26 6.31
CA GLN A 220 -0.03 1.32 5.53
C GLN A 220 0.60 -0.08 5.37
N GLY A 221 1.80 -0.30 5.90
CA GLY A 221 2.44 -1.60 5.91
C GLY A 221 2.90 -1.99 7.31
N LEU A 222 2.63 -3.22 7.73
CA LEU A 222 3.10 -3.83 8.98
C LEU A 222 3.53 -5.26 8.68
N ALA A 223 4.73 -5.64 9.12
CA ALA A 223 5.21 -7.02 8.99
C ALA A 223 6.19 -7.36 10.09
N TRP A 224 6.24 -8.65 10.47
CA TRP A 224 7.19 -9.16 11.45
C TRP A 224 8.18 -10.11 10.77
N ASP A 225 9.40 -10.05 11.23
CA ASP A 225 10.38 -11.05 10.88
C ASP A 225 10.29 -12.29 11.81
N THR A 226 11.15 -13.27 11.56
CA THR A 226 11.19 -14.52 12.34
C THR A 226 11.67 -14.35 13.79
N GLU A 227 12.25 -13.19 14.13
CA GLU A 227 12.66 -12.84 15.49
C GLU A 227 11.58 -12.04 16.25
N GLY A 228 10.43 -11.79 15.58
CA GLY A 228 9.31 -11.03 16.14
C GLY A 228 9.52 -9.53 16.13
N ARG A 229 10.46 -9.00 15.36
CA ARG A 229 10.66 -7.55 15.19
C ARG A 229 9.65 -7.00 14.19
N LEU A 230 8.99 -5.92 14.58
CA LEU A 230 8.00 -5.23 13.75
C LEU A 230 8.68 -4.23 12.83
N PHE A 231 8.34 -4.31 11.55
CA PHE A 231 8.68 -3.31 10.55
C PHE A 231 7.40 -2.63 10.04
N ALA A 232 7.49 -1.35 9.70
CA ALA A 232 6.39 -0.59 9.14
C ALA A 232 6.82 0.16 7.89
N ALA A 233 5.89 0.29 6.94
CA ALA A 233 6.05 1.12 5.76
C ALA A 233 5.04 2.26 5.80
N GLU A 234 5.50 3.48 5.51
CA GLU A 234 4.67 4.66 5.55
C GLU A 234 5.00 5.69 4.47
N PHE A 235 4.01 6.49 4.12
CA PHE A 235 4.13 7.55 3.12
C PHE A 235 4.72 8.80 3.74
N GLY A 236 5.74 9.36 3.10
CA GLY A 236 6.15 10.73 3.31
C GLY A 236 5.20 11.74 2.66
N GLN A 237 5.50 13.02 2.84
CA GLN A 237 4.68 14.09 2.29
C GLN A 237 5.13 14.51 0.89
N ASN A 238 6.37 14.96 0.78
CA ASN A 238 6.90 15.53 -0.45
C ASN A 238 8.26 14.97 -0.83
N GLU A 239 9.02 14.50 0.14
CA GLU A 239 10.43 14.17 -0.01
C GLU A 239 10.67 12.67 0.05
N LEU A 240 10.42 12.03 1.20
CA LEU A 240 10.85 10.67 1.45
C LEU A 240 9.76 9.79 2.06
N ASP A 241 9.49 8.67 1.40
CA ASP A 241 8.76 7.52 1.93
C ASP A 241 9.69 6.62 2.72
N GLU A 242 9.17 5.80 3.64
CA GLU A 242 9.98 5.14 4.68
C GLU A 242 9.65 3.67 4.90
N VAL A 243 10.69 2.89 5.27
CA VAL A 243 10.56 1.65 6.01
C VAL A 243 11.28 1.76 7.35
N ASN A 244 10.54 1.55 8.42
CA ASN A 244 10.96 1.71 9.79
C ASN A 244 11.05 0.36 10.53
N LEU A 245 12.07 0.17 11.37
CA LEU A 245 12.08 -0.85 12.42
C LEU A 245 11.40 -0.28 13.66
N ILE A 246 10.26 -0.83 14.04
CA ILE A 246 9.42 -0.27 15.10
C ILE A 246 9.89 -0.75 16.47
N ARG A 247 10.07 0.21 17.36
CA ARG A 247 10.43 0.00 18.77
C ARG A 247 9.37 0.61 19.68
N PRO A 248 8.94 -0.09 20.74
CA PRO A 248 7.99 0.47 21.69
C PRO A 248 8.50 1.78 22.28
N GLY A 249 7.64 2.82 22.28
CA GLY A 249 7.94 4.15 22.80
C GLY A 249 8.79 5.04 21.88
N ALA A 250 9.25 4.55 20.74
CA ALA A 250 10.02 5.35 19.79
C ALA A 250 9.16 6.40 19.08
N ASN A 251 9.80 7.50 18.71
CA ASN A 251 9.23 8.60 17.93
C ASN A 251 9.93 8.65 16.57
N TYR A 252 9.16 8.58 15.47
CA TYR A 252 9.67 8.51 14.09
C TYR A 252 9.73 9.88 13.41
N GLY A 253 9.48 10.96 14.14
CA GLY A 253 9.86 12.32 13.79
C GLY A 253 8.79 13.15 13.07
N TRP A 254 7.83 12.55 12.40
CA TRP A 254 6.81 13.32 11.69
C TRP A 254 5.99 14.24 12.63
N PRO A 255 5.74 15.52 12.32
CA PRO A 255 6.13 16.25 11.10
C PRO A 255 7.47 17.00 11.20
N GLU A 256 8.19 16.91 12.30
CA GLU A 256 9.44 17.66 12.50
C GLU A 256 10.60 17.13 11.62
N VAL A 257 10.55 15.84 11.29
CA VAL A 257 11.47 15.16 10.37
C VAL A 257 10.65 14.31 9.38
N GLU A 258 10.98 14.37 8.10
CA GLU A 258 10.46 13.51 7.04
C GLU A 258 11.64 12.71 6.49
N GLY A 259 11.58 11.38 6.59
CA GLY A 259 12.67 10.52 6.17
C GLY A 259 13.88 10.55 7.11
N GLU A 260 15.06 10.40 6.54
CA GLU A 260 16.32 10.45 7.28
C GLU A 260 16.71 11.90 7.57
N GLY A 261 16.92 12.22 8.83
CA GLY A 261 17.26 13.58 9.24
C GLY A 261 17.94 13.67 10.60
N ASP A 262 17.98 14.88 11.17
CA ASP A 262 18.53 15.11 12.50
C ASP A 262 17.66 14.45 13.58
N THR A 263 18.22 13.49 14.27
CA THR A 263 17.53 12.77 15.36
C THR A 263 17.35 13.61 16.62
N GLN A 264 17.79 14.86 16.64
CA GLN A 264 17.74 15.77 17.80
C GLN A 264 18.26 15.11 19.09
N GLY A 265 19.45 14.51 18.99
CA GLY A 265 20.08 13.87 20.14
C GLY A 265 19.44 12.54 20.56
N GLY A 266 18.74 11.87 19.65
CA GLY A 266 18.06 10.59 19.90
C GLY A 266 16.59 10.70 20.29
N ARG A 267 16.01 11.90 20.16
CA ARG A 267 14.57 12.11 20.31
C ARG A 267 13.79 11.40 19.19
N PHE A 268 14.34 11.40 17.98
CA PHE A 268 13.73 10.76 16.81
C PHE A 268 14.54 9.55 16.35
N THR A 269 13.86 8.60 15.72
CA THR A 269 14.43 7.40 15.14
C THR A 269 14.36 7.51 13.63
N ASN A 270 15.50 7.42 12.96
CA ASN A 270 15.56 7.41 11.51
C ASN A 270 15.08 6.09 10.91
N PRO A 271 14.49 6.11 9.70
CA PRO A 271 14.12 4.93 8.96
C PRO A 271 15.34 4.08 8.54
N LEU A 272 15.09 2.82 8.21
CA LEU A 272 16.11 1.92 7.68
C LEU A 272 16.31 2.07 6.17
N VAL A 273 15.26 2.44 5.46
CA VAL A 273 15.27 2.68 4.01
C VAL A 273 14.33 3.83 3.70
N THR A 274 14.74 4.67 2.76
CA THR A 274 13.93 5.74 2.22
C THR A 274 13.90 5.71 0.69
N TRP A 275 12.82 6.25 0.12
CA TRP A 275 12.68 6.50 -1.31
C TRP A 275 12.08 7.87 -1.53
N SER A 276 12.30 8.44 -2.70
CA SER A 276 11.48 9.59 -3.11
C SER A 276 10.01 9.18 -3.20
N THR A 277 9.09 10.10 -2.88
CA THR A 277 7.64 9.83 -2.96
C THR A 277 7.15 9.49 -4.38
N ARG A 278 7.99 9.65 -5.41
CA ARG A 278 7.72 9.22 -6.78
C ARG A 278 8.04 7.76 -7.02
N GLU A 279 8.98 7.20 -6.26
CA GLU A 279 9.47 5.84 -6.46
C GLU A 279 8.70 4.82 -5.65
N ALA A 280 8.00 5.23 -4.59
CA ALA A 280 7.27 4.31 -3.74
C ALA A 280 5.79 4.70 -3.52
N SER A 281 5.44 5.55 -2.59
CA SER A 281 4.14 5.58 -1.91
C SER A 281 3.82 4.18 -1.38
N PRO A 282 4.59 3.71 -0.37
CA PRO A 282 4.59 2.31 0.05
C PRO A 282 3.32 1.99 0.84
N SER A 283 2.60 0.95 0.44
CA SER A 283 1.39 0.51 1.12
C SER A 283 1.64 -0.80 1.87
N GLY A 284 1.17 -1.94 1.36
CA GLY A 284 1.35 -3.21 2.04
C GLY A 284 2.81 -3.66 2.09
N MET A 285 3.17 -4.37 3.16
CA MET A 285 4.49 -4.93 3.37
C MET A 285 4.39 -6.35 3.94
N ALA A 286 5.28 -7.23 3.52
CA ALA A 286 5.40 -8.59 4.05
C ALA A 286 6.87 -8.99 4.16
N ILE A 287 7.16 -9.96 5.04
CA ILE A 287 8.53 -10.49 5.24
C ILE A 287 8.48 -12.01 5.16
N THR A 288 9.25 -12.59 4.26
CA THR A 288 9.44 -14.03 4.16
C THR A 288 10.78 -14.36 3.51
N GLY A 289 11.38 -15.52 3.86
CA GLY A 289 12.63 -15.97 3.26
C GLY A 289 13.82 -15.01 3.41
N GLY A 290 13.83 -14.17 4.45
CA GLY A 290 14.88 -13.15 4.64
C GLY A 290 14.76 -11.97 3.67
N THR A 291 13.58 -11.76 3.08
CA THR A 291 13.28 -10.66 2.16
C THR A 291 12.08 -9.88 2.65
N VAL A 292 12.19 -8.55 2.65
CA VAL A 292 11.08 -7.61 2.85
C VAL A 292 10.53 -7.25 1.48
N TYR A 293 9.22 -7.40 1.32
CA TYR A 293 8.46 -7.01 0.13
C TYR A 293 7.62 -5.78 0.46
N VAL A 294 7.67 -4.75 -0.39
CA VAL A 294 6.90 -3.51 -0.20
C VAL A 294 6.19 -3.17 -1.51
N ALA A 295 4.87 -3.12 -1.47
CA ALA A 295 4.05 -2.70 -2.60
C ALA A 295 4.06 -1.18 -2.73
N ALA A 296 4.37 -0.67 -3.92
CA ALA A 296 4.45 0.75 -4.22
C ALA A 296 3.29 1.18 -5.13
N LEU A 297 2.50 2.14 -4.64
CA LEU A 297 1.36 2.68 -5.38
C LEU A 297 1.80 3.64 -6.49
N ARG A 298 2.40 4.78 -6.12
CA ARG A 298 2.83 5.78 -7.10
C ARG A 298 4.03 5.31 -7.91
N GLY A 299 4.90 4.53 -7.28
CA GLY A 299 6.07 3.94 -7.92
C GLY A 299 5.76 2.80 -8.87
N GLU A 300 4.53 2.25 -8.85
CA GLU A 300 4.04 1.17 -9.72
C GLU A 300 5.02 -0.01 -9.80
N ARG A 301 5.47 -0.48 -8.63
CA ARG A 301 6.45 -1.55 -8.51
C ARG A 301 6.34 -2.32 -7.22
N LEU A 302 6.99 -3.46 -7.17
CA LEU A 302 7.27 -4.18 -5.95
C LEU A 302 8.73 -3.93 -5.58
N TRP A 303 8.98 -3.46 -4.37
CA TRP A 303 10.31 -3.40 -3.81
C TRP A 303 10.61 -4.70 -3.08
N THR A 304 11.77 -5.29 -3.32
CA THR A 304 12.33 -6.41 -2.57
C THR A 304 13.62 -5.96 -1.91
N ILE A 305 13.77 -6.23 -0.61
CA ILE A 305 14.86 -5.73 0.19
C ILE A 305 15.42 -6.89 1.03
N PRO A 306 16.69 -7.27 0.88
CA PRO A 306 17.31 -8.28 1.73
C PRO A 306 17.28 -7.85 3.21
N LEU A 307 16.81 -8.73 4.09
CA LEU A 307 16.80 -8.54 5.54
C LEU A 307 17.99 -9.27 6.17
N GLN A 308 18.84 -8.55 6.89
CA GLN A 308 20.04 -9.08 7.56
C GLN A 308 20.03 -8.64 9.03
N GLY A 309 19.46 -9.48 9.89
CA GLY A 309 19.22 -9.08 11.27
C GLY A 309 18.24 -7.91 11.33
N ASP A 310 18.61 -6.84 12.03
CA ASP A 310 17.81 -5.60 12.14
C ASP A 310 18.13 -4.56 11.05
N ARG A 311 18.86 -4.95 9.98
CA ARG A 311 19.26 -4.08 8.88
C ARG A 311 18.62 -4.50 7.58
N LEU A 312 18.35 -3.53 6.74
CA LEU A 312 17.90 -3.72 5.37
C LEU A 312 19.06 -3.49 4.39
N GLY A 313 19.15 -4.37 3.40
CA GLY A 313 20.08 -4.24 2.29
C GLY A 313 19.57 -3.24 1.24
N THR A 314 20.19 -3.26 0.06
CA THR A 314 19.79 -2.39 -1.04
C THR A 314 18.46 -2.83 -1.64
N PRO A 315 17.45 -1.94 -1.72
CA PRO A 315 16.19 -2.24 -2.38
C PRO A 315 16.37 -2.55 -3.88
N VAL A 316 15.65 -3.54 -4.36
CA VAL A 316 15.57 -3.90 -5.78
C VAL A 316 14.12 -3.70 -6.24
N ALA A 317 13.95 -2.98 -7.36
CA ALA A 317 12.64 -2.74 -7.94
C ALA A 317 12.26 -3.85 -8.93
N GLU A 318 11.08 -4.42 -8.75
CA GLU A 318 10.52 -5.45 -9.63
C GLU A 318 9.20 -4.98 -10.23
N PHE A 319 8.84 -5.51 -11.41
CA PHE A 319 7.57 -5.25 -12.11
C PHE A 319 7.27 -3.77 -12.38
N ILE A 320 8.28 -2.92 -12.58
CA ILE A 320 8.13 -1.47 -12.79
C ILE A 320 7.15 -1.20 -13.93
N GLY A 321 5.99 -0.58 -13.62
CA GLY A 321 4.93 -0.25 -14.57
C GLY A 321 4.19 -1.46 -15.17
N VAL A 322 4.54 -2.71 -14.83
CA VAL A 322 3.96 -3.92 -15.44
C VAL A 322 2.51 -4.11 -15.02
N TYR A 323 2.23 -3.98 -13.73
CA TYR A 323 0.91 -4.20 -13.14
C TYR A 323 0.26 -2.90 -12.64
N GLY A 324 0.92 -1.75 -12.85
CA GLY A 324 0.49 -0.46 -12.32
C GLY A 324 0.70 -0.36 -10.81
N ARG A 325 -0.24 0.27 -10.13
CA ARG A 325 -0.22 0.53 -8.70
C ARG A 325 -0.38 -0.75 -7.90
N LEU A 326 0.60 -1.08 -7.06
CA LEU A 326 0.55 -2.23 -6.16
C LEU A 326 0.19 -1.77 -4.74
N ARG A 327 -0.77 -2.46 -4.08
CA ARG A 327 -1.27 -2.02 -2.78
C ARG A 327 -0.92 -2.96 -1.64
N THR A 328 -1.38 -4.19 -1.66
CA THR A 328 -1.17 -5.10 -0.53
C THR A 328 -0.24 -6.23 -0.93
N VAL A 329 0.66 -6.56 -0.03
CA VAL A 329 1.52 -7.75 -0.09
C VAL A 329 1.26 -8.57 1.16
N GLU A 330 1.00 -9.85 0.98
CA GLU A 330 0.78 -10.79 2.09
C GLU A 330 1.45 -12.14 1.79
N VAL A 331 1.88 -12.82 2.85
CA VAL A 331 2.45 -14.18 2.75
C VAL A 331 1.35 -15.20 2.99
N ALA A 332 1.09 -16.01 1.99
CA ALA A 332 0.13 -17.11 2.08
C ALA A 332 0.65 -18.23 3.01
N PRO A 333 -0.22 -19.09 3.56
CA PRO A 333 0.19 -20.20 4.43
C PRO A 333 1.16 -21.19 3.79
N ASP A 334 1.22 -21.26 2.48
CA ASP A 334 2.17 -22.07 1.70
C ASP A 334 3.53 -21.37 1.46
N GLY A 335 3.70 -20.15 1.99
CA GLY A 335 4.89 -19.32 1.84
C GLY A 335 4.95 -18.49 0.57
N ALA A 336 3.97 -18.59 -0.32
CA ALA A 336 3.89 -17.75 -1.52
C ALA A 336 3.52 -16.30 -1.15
N VAL A 337 4.03 -15.35 -1.93
CA VAL A 337 3.70 -13.94 -1.76
C VAL A 337 2.56 -13.58 -2.71
N TRP A 338 1.48 -13.01 -2.17
CA TRP A 338 0.36 -12.49 -2.94
C TRP A 338 0.38 -10.97 -2.94
N VAL A 339 0.03 -10.39 -4.09
CA VAL A 339 0.04 -8.93 -4.30
C VAL A 339 -1.28 -8.49 -4.92
N THR A 340 -1.89 -7.42 -4.41
CA THR A 340 -3.05 -6.80 -5.05
C THR A 340 -2.64 -5.57 -5.86
N THR A 341 -3.29 -5.34 -6.99
CA THR A 341 -3.22 -4.06 -7.69
C THR A 341 -4.24 -3.05 -7.10
N SER A 342 -4.15 -1.78 -7.47
CA SER A 342 -5.05 -0.70 -7.04
C SER A 342 -5.14 0.37 -8.14
N ASN A 343 -5.40 -0.06 -9.37
CA ASN A 343 -5.47 0.84 -10.52
C ASN A 343 -6.82 1.55 -10.63
N THR A 344 -7.87 0.97 -10.03
CA THR A 344 -9.22 1.53 -10.01
C THR A 344 -9.45 2.54 -8.87
N ASP A 345 -8.42 2.86 -8.06
CA ASP A 345 -8.52 3.76 -6.90
C ASP A 345 -8.70 5.26 -7.25
N GLY A 346 -8.87 5.59 -8.53
CA GLY A 346 -9.03 6.94 -9.04
C GLY A 346 -7.71 7.70 -9.29
N ARG A 347 -6.56 7.04 -9.08
CA ARG A 347 -5.21 7.61 -9.28
C ARG A 347 -4.35 6.78 -10.22
N GLY A 348 -4.81 5.60 -10.63
CA GLY A 348 -4.12 4.69 -11.55
C GLY A 348 -4.65 4.75 -12.97
N ASP A 349 -3.87 4.18 -13.88
CA ASP A 349 -4.29 3.91 -15.25
C ASP A 349 -4.97 2.54 -15.31
N VAL A 350 -6.31 2.52 -15.33
CA VAL A 350 -7.12 1.30 -15.35
C VAL A 350 -6.89 0.52 -16.63
N ARG A 351 -6.59 -0.76 -16.51
CA ARG A 351 -6.39 -1.71 -17.61
C ARG A 351 -7.49 -2.76 -17.62
N ASP A 352 -7.66 -3.43 -18.75
CA ASP A 352 -8.64 -4.52 -18.86
C ASP A 352 -8.38 -5.61 -17.80
N GLY A 353 -9.41 -5.94 -17.03
CA GLY A 353 -9.36 -6.91 -15.94
C GLY A 353 -8.81 -6.38 -14.60
N ASP A 354 -8.50 -5.08 -14.45
CA ASP A 354 -8.13 -4.52 -13.14
C ASP A 354 -9.37 -4.41 -12.22
N ASP A 355 -9.17 -4.45 -10.90
CA ASP A 355 -7.95 -4.78 -10.18
C ASP A 355 -7.77 -6.29 -10.03
N ARG A 356 -6.55 -6.70 -9.71
CA ARG A 356 -6.11 -8.11 -9.74
C ARG A 356 -5.46 -8.54 -8.44
N ILE A 357 -5.45 -9.86 -8.23
CA ILE A 357 -4.59 -10.52 -7.24
C ILE A 357 -3.59 -11.39 -7.98
N LEU A 358 -2.33 -11.20 -7.68
CA LEU A 358 -1.19 -11.89 -8.28
C LEU A 358 -0.51 -12.75 -7.21
N ARG A 359 -0.15 -13.98 -7.56
CA ARG A 359 0.71 -14.85 -6.75
C ARG A 359 2.10 -14.86 -7.37
N LEU A 360 3.10 -14.44 -6.61
CA LEU A 360 4.49 -14.49 -7.04
C LEU A 360 5.02 -15.93 -6.95
N PRO A 361 5.97 -16.31 -7.81
CA PRO A 361 6.66 -17.59 -7.71
C PRO A 361 7.39 -17.67 -6.35
N ALA A 362 7.45 -18.87 -5.78
CA ALA A 362 8.25 -19.13 -4.58
C ALA A 362 9.73 -18.89 -4.87
N ARG A 363 10.43 -18.22 -3.96
CA ARG A 363 11.88 -17.93 -4.07
C ARG A 363 12.66 -18.63 -2.98
#